data_7e1751c4e45a3429e56de763795ce6ac
#
_entry.id   7e1751c4e45a3429e56de763795ce6ac
#
_cell.length_a   1.000
_cell.length_b   1.000
_cell.length_c   1.000
_cell.angle_alpha   90.00
_cell.angle_beta   90.00
_cell.angle_gamma   90.00
#
_symmetry.space_group_name_H-M   'P 1'
#
loop_
_entity.id
_entity.type
_entity.pdbx_description
1 polymer ?
#
loop_
_entity_poly.entity_id
_entity_poly.type
_entity_poly.pdbx_seq_one_letter_code
_entity_poly.pdbx_strand_id
1 'polypeptide(L)'
;MSVKMTNIFTASILAFCGMASAYTVSGTVSDEQGKALQGASVSLLKEGKSTTTDEQGKFTIHEDEIDGIHAFKNAVGYLSVNNGVLTYSQSSSSPVHVTIFNALGNQVFSKTLQGSGMFDLNRAIKARGTYFAQVRVGSAMQNFKFATEGNYTSSFSTQGALLKDAAQDEAIRFVLEGFDTLTVPLGTLDTTLDVKLKAVVPQFKFGYALGNDPTPSKGCGTNSTLKKLKSVENGDQFQIKVGSDTRNYFITLPKNYDNTKPHKLLIANHCMGSKAEDFVHHAADYDHPTPYYGQQVLDKNGDYIFVSLDAIGGLWNKGQADHDFFAQTLTTLNENYCIDTSRVFITGFSYGAMFSYSLAQDMQDRVRAAATYAVADYNIWLPEGNAMKNLPIAWMNVHGVNDDRCDYNRAKNSALTRILKRNGKADENGDFTDASSEKPEEISGNTGHVCYDFKTVDERFPVKWCSWPGSHQWTAHDTGNMSVGWNWESTWVPEEVHKFFEQF
;
A
#
# COMPACT_ATOMS: atom_id res chain seq x y z
N MET A 1 1.40 28.63 -0.82
CA MET A 1 2.71 28.31 -0.22
C MET A 1 3.24 29.57 0.48
N SER A 2 3.39 29.56 1.78
CA SER A 2 3.91 30.72 2.52
C SER A 2 5.14 30.28 3.31
N VAL A 3 6.27 30.88 2.96
CA VAL A 3 7.52 30.77 3.73
C VAL A 3 7.75 32.12 4.39
N LYS A 4 7.81 32.18 5.73
CA LYS A 4 8.23 33.40 6.44
C LYS A 4 9.73 33.29 6.70
N MET A 5 10.47 34.25 6.16
CA MET A 5 11.88 34.48 6.48
C MET A 5 11.99 35.59 7.54
N THR A 6 12.62 35.31 8.63
CA THR A 6 12.96 36.31 9.62
C THR A 6 14.46 36.56 9.55
N ASN A 7 14.87 37.72 9.04
CA ASN A 7 16.26 38.15 9.06
C ASN A 7 16.56 38.87 10.38
N ILE A 8 17.48 38.33 11.13
CA ILE A 8 18.02 39.00 12.33
C ILE A 8 19.26 39.80 11.90
N PHE A 9 19.12 41.12 11.83
CA PHE A 9 20.26 42.03 11.65
C PHE A 9 20.96 42.22 13.01
N THR A 10 22.11 41.65 13.19
CA THR A 10 23.06 42.02 14.23
C THR A 10 24.22 42.81 13.60
N ALA A 11 24.24 44.11 13.86
CA ALA A 11 25.35 44.94 13.46
C ALA A 11 26.54 44.67 14.43
N SER A 12 27.65 44.19 13.94
CA SER A 12 28.91 44.08 14.66
C SER A 12 30.08 44.61 13.86
N ILE A 13 30.87 45.39 14.53
CA ILE A 13 31.99 46.22 14.14
C ILE A 13 33.15 45.34 13.61
N LEU A 14 33.80 45.84 12.54
CA LEU A 14 34.97 45.27 11.87
C LEU A 14 36.13 44.94 12.80
N ALA A 15 36.61 43.71 12.74
CA ALA A 15 38.03 43.38 12.93
C ALA A 15 38.42 42.38 11.83
N PHE A 16 39.33 42.79 10.97
CA PHE A 16 39.92 41.93 9.93
C PHE A 16 40.78 40.83 10.57
N CYS A 17 40.28 39.63 10.57
CA CYS A 17 41.10 38.41 10.65
C CYS A 17 40.31 37.35 9.90
N GLY A 18 40.92 36.77 8.86
CA GLY A 18 40.24 35.75 8.01
C GLY A 18 39.82 34.53 8.83
N MET A 19 38.58 34.51 9.26
CA MET A 19 37.94 33.37 9.88
C MET A 19 37.02 32.73 8.87
N ALA A 20 37.12 31.40 8.72
CA ALA A 20 36.09 30.62 8.08
C ALA A 20 34.77 30.84 8.88
N SER A 21 33.74 31.33 8.19
CA SER A 21 32.48 31.67 8.81
C SER A 21 31.71 30.39 9.11
N ALA A 22 31.60 30.03 10.40
CA ALA A 22 30.62 29.06 10.86
C ALA A 22 29.22 29.56 10.51
N TYR A 23 28.35 28.70 10.00
CA TYR A 23 26.96 29.07 9.71
C TYR A 23 25.99 28.16 10.43
N THR A 24 24.75 28.64 10.63
CA THR A 24 23.66 27.85 11.20
C THR A 24 22.39 28.07 10.40
N VAL A 25 21.89 27.00 9.78
CA VAL A 25 20.55 26.95 9.19
C VAL A 25 19.66 26.15 10.13
N SER A 26 18.66 26.79 10.68
CA SER A 26 17.71 26.15 11.61
C SER A 26 16.27 26.45 11.24
N GLY A 27 15.34 25.76 11.88
CA GLY A 27 13.93 26.06 11.67
C GLY A 27 12.98 25.01 12.16
N THR A 28 11.73 25.14 11.70
CA THR A 28 10.64 24.20 11.97
C THR A 28 10.00 23.76 10.66
N VAL A 29 9.54 22.51 10.66
CA VAL A 29 8.77 21.93 9.55
C VAL A 29 7.42 21.46 10.10
N SER A 30 6.35 21.93 9.52
CA SER A 30 4.97 21.55 9.87
C SER A 30 4.14 21.26 8.63
N ASP A 31 2.97 20.66 8.80
CA ASP A 31 1.95 20.59 7.74
C ASP A 31 1.20 21.93 7.60
N GLU A 32 0.26 21.99 6.65
CA GLU A 32 -0.55 23.21 6.42
C GLU A 32 -1.44 23.57 7.60
N GLN A 33 -1.78 22.61 8.47
CA GLN A 33 -2.57 22.80 9.70
C GLN A 33 -1.71 23.21 10.89
N GLY A 34 -0.38 23.22 10.76
CA GLY A 34 0.57 23.61 11.79
C GLY A 34 1.01 22.47 12.71
N LYS A 35 0.70 21.21 12.38
CA LYS A 35 1.20 20.05 13.10
C LYS A 35 2.67 19.82 12.74
N ALA A 36 3.51 19.65 13.74
CA ALA A 36 4.93 19.37 13.58
C ALA A 36 5.18 18.07 12.78
N LEU A 37 6.14 18.10 11.87
CA LEU A 37 6.51 16.96 11.02
C LEU A 37 7.88 16.41 11.45
N GLN A 38 7.89 15.25 12.11
CA GLN A 38 9.08 14.50 12.50
C GLN A 38 9.64 13.69 11.32
N GLY A 39 10.96 13.52 11.27
CA GLY A 39 11.63 12.65 10.30
C GLY A 39 11.78 13.23 8.90
N ALA A 40 11.38 14.49 8.67
CA ALA A 40 11.62 15.14 7.39
C ALA A 40 13.13 15.30 7.16
N SER A 41 13.62 14.78 6.04
CA SER A 41 15.00 14.97 5.60
C SER A 41 15.20 16.40 5.12
N VAL A 42 16.18 17.08 5.70
CA VAL A 42 16.53 18.48 5.39
C VAL A 42 17.96 18.52 4.88
N SER A 43 18.19 19.01 3.66
CA SER A 43 19.50 18.99 3.02
C SER A 43 19.84 20.30 2.32
N LEU A 44 21.07 20.78 2.52
CA LEU A 44 21.68 21.86 1.73
C LEU A 44 22.24 21.26 0.44
N LEU A 45 21.80 21.78 -0.70
CA LEU A 45 22.05 21.12 -1.99
C LEU A 45 23.47 21.28 -2.49
N LYS A 46 24.14 22.41 -2.23
CA LYS A 46 25.52 22.65 -2.60
C LYS A 46 26.50 22.20 -1.53
N GLU A 47 26.22 22.52 -0.28
CA GLU A 47 27.05 22.14 0.85
C GLU A 47 27.01 20.64 1.14
N GLY A 48 25.94 19.94 0.68
CA GLY A 48 25.79 18.49 0.83
C GLY A 48 25.56 18.05 2.28
N LYS A 49 25.27 18.99 3.19
CA LYS A 49 24.93 18.71 4.59
C LYS A 49 23.47 18.40 4.74
N SER A 50 23.13 17.48 5.63
CA SER A 50 21.75 17.09 5.88
C SER A 50 21.51 16.76 7.34
N THR A 51 20.23 16.88 7.74
CA THR A 51 19.72 16.47 9.06
C THR A 51 18.30 15.96 8.89
N THR A 52 17.66 15.56 9.99
CA THR A 52 16.23 15.21 10.03
C THR A 52 15.54 16.04 11.09
N THR A 53 14.25 16.31 10.92
CA THR A 53 13.46 16.99 11.94
C THR A 53 13.17 16.09 13.14
N ASP A 54 13.16 16.69 14.33
CA ASP A 54 12.78 16.04 15.59
C ASP A 54 11.25 15.92 15.77
N GLU A 55 10.81 15.43 16.94
CA GLU A 55 9.39 15.27 17.28
C GLU A 55 8.61 16.59 17.29
N GLN A 56 9.28 17.72 17.47
CA GLN A 56 8.72 19.06 17.41
C GLN A 56 8.84 19.70 16.02
N GLY A 57 9.27 18.92 15.01
CA GLY A 57 9.52 19.39 13.65
C GLY A 57 10.72 20.30 13.52
N LYS A 58 11.59 20.39 14.52
CA LYS A 58 12.76 21.26 14.48
C LYS A 58 13.93 20.61 13.78
N PHE A 59 14.71 21.42 13.07
CA PHE A 59 15.96 21.02 12.47
C PHE A 59 17.05 22.07 12.70
N THR A 60 18.31 21.63 12.67
CA THR A 60 19.48 22.49 12.68
C THR A 60 20.56 21.85 11.82
N ILE A 61 21.10 22.61 10.87
CA ILE A 61 22.32 22.30 10.13
C ILE A 61 23.31 23.42 10.48
N HIS A 62 24.44 23.05 11.04
CA HIS A 62 25.50 24.01 11.32
C HIS A 62 26.83 23.48 10.80
N GLU A 63 27.70 24.42 10.51
CA GLU A 63 29.09 24.14 10.26
C GLU A 63 29.86 24.37 11.55
N ASP A 64 30.30 23.27 12.17
CA ASP A 64 31.23 23.37 13.26
C ASP A 64 32.56 23.86 12.71
N GLU A 65 33.14 24.85 13.38
CA GLU A 65 34.51 25.25 13.09
C GLU A 65 35.42 24.00 13.13
N ILE A 66 35.85 23.56 11.93
CA ILE A 66 37.08 22.84 11.70
C ILE A 66 37.26 21.55 12.51
N ASP A 67 36.73 20.39 11.99
CA ASP A 67 37.44 19.15 12.32
C ASP A 67 37.49 18.11 11.18
N GLY A 68 36.44 17.96 10.37
CA GLY A 68 36.38 16.87 9.39
C GLY A 68 37.32 17.06 8.19
N ILE A 69 37.33 18.23 7.56
CA ILE A 69 38.10 18.48 6.33
C ILE A 69 39.57 18.72 6.64
N HIS A 70 39.87 19.42 7.73
CA HIS A 70 41.28 19.59 8.17
C HIS A 70 41.86 18.33 8.73
N ALA A 71 41.15 17.54 9.52
CA ALA A 71 41.58 16.24 9.99
C ALA A 71 41.80 15.28 8.83
N PHE A 72 40.94 15.28 7.80
CA PHE A 72 41.10 14.45 6.62
C PHE A 72 42.30 14.89 5.75
N LYS A 73 42.43 16.20 5.50
CA LYS A 73 43.59 16.76 4.78
C LYS A 73 44.91 16.52 5.54
N ASN A 74 44.90 16.60 6.86
CA ASN A 74 46.07 16.35 7.70
C ASN A 74 46.41 14.86 7.79
N ALA A 75 45.42 13.98 7.66
CA ALA A 75 45.56 12.54 7.68
C ALA A 75 45.93 11.96 6.29
N VAL A 76 45.38 12.54 5.23
CA VAL A 76 45.55 12.14 3.83
C VAL A 76 46.05 13.33 3.06
N GLY A 77 47.31 13.58 2.93
CA GLY A 77 47.88 14.76 2.27
C GLY A 77 47.25 15.10 0.91
N TYR A 78 46.71 14.11 0.20
CA TYR A 78 45.95 14.27 -1.03
C TYR A 78 44.99 13.11 -1.20
N LEU A 79 43.75 13.40 -1.58
CA LEU A 79 42.73 12.43 -1.98
C LEU A 79 41.90 12.95 -3.15
N SER A 80 41.75 12.17 -4.20
CA SER A 80 40.86 12.46 -5.31
C SER A 80 40.31 11.18 -5.93
N VAL A 81 39.09 11.26 -6.50
CA VAL A 81 38.56 10.19 -7.35
C VAL A 81 38.33 10.78 -8.74
N ASN A 82 38.99 10.23 -9.73
CA ASN A 82 38.85 10.61 -11.11
C ASN A 82 38.72 9.36 -11.99
N ASN A 83 37.69 9.30 -12.84
CA ASN A 83 37.36 8.14 -13.68
C ASN A 83 37.31 6.81 -12.91
N GLY A 84 36.77 6.82 -11.67
CA GLY A 84 36.73 5.63 -10.82
C GLY A 84 38.05 5.21 -10.23
N VAL A 85 39.12 6.00 -10.41
CA VAL A 85 40.42 5.77 -9.80
C VAL A 85 40.57 6.69 -8.59
N LEU A 86 40.68 6.08 -7.41
CA LEU A 86 41.02 6.77 -6.16
C LEU A 86 42.57 6.97 -6.15
N THR A 87 42.99 8.23 -6.15
CA THR A 87 44.39 8.61 -5.92
C THR A 87 44.51 9.16 -4.50
N TYR A 88 45.43 8.66 -3.72
CA TYR A 88 45.63 9.05 -2.34
C TYR A 88 47.10 9.18 -1.97
N SER A 89 47.38 10.11 -1.09
CA SER A 89 48.70 10.31 -0.50
C SER A 89 48.51 10.41 1.01
N GLN A 90 49.03 9.46 1.73
CA GLN A 90 48.88 9.37 3.19
C GLN A 90 49.89 10.27 3.88
N SER A 91 49.45 11.14 4.76
CA SER A 91 50.28 12.03 5.57
C SER A 91 50.42 11.57 7.02
N SER A 92 49.69 10.52 7.43
CA SER A 92 49.72 9.94 8.78
C SER A 92 49.97 8.44 8.74
N SER A 93 50.26 7.82 9.89
CA SER A 93 50.46 6.37 10.03
C SER A 93 49.13 5.57 9.98
N SER A 94 47.98 6.24 9.95
CA SER A 94 46.67 5.58 9.94
C SER A 94 46.32 5.04 8.56
N PRO A 95 45.91 3.76 8.45
CA PRO A 95 45.58 3.16 7.16
C PRO A 95 44.34 3.82 6.52
N VAL A 96 44.29 3.81 5.20
CA VAL A 96 43.14 4.25 4.41
C VAL A 96 42.18 3.07 4.21
N HIS A 97 41.01 3.13 4.80
CA HIS A 97 39.97 2.11 4.63
C HIS A 97 38.98 2.54 3.53
N VAL A 98 38.84 1.71 2.51
CA VAL A 98 37.88 1.92 1.43
C VAL A 98 36.79 0.89 1.54
N THR A 99 35.55 1.32 1.72
CA THR A 99 34.37 0.46 1.73
C THR A 99 33.40 0.92 0.63
N ILE A 100 32.87 -0.03 -0.17
CA ILE A 100 31.98 0.28 -1.27
C ILE A 100 30.61 -0.36 -1.01
N PHE A 101 29.57 0.41 -1.20
CA PHE A 101 28.17 0.02 -1.07
C PHE A 101 27.46 0.10 -2.43
N ASN A 102 26.51 -0.80 -2.68
CA ASN A 102 25.61 -0.69 -3.81
C ASN A 102 24.47 0.33 -3.54
N ALA A 103 23.62 0.58 -4.52
CA ALA A 103 22.49 1.50 -4.40
C ALA A 103 21.45 1.11 -3.33
N LEU A 104 21.45 -0.14 -2.88
CA LEU A 104 20.58 -0.65 -1.79
C LEU A 104 21.25 -0.52 -0.40
N GLY A 105 22.43 0.10 -0.31
CA GLY A 105 23.17 0.23 0.95
C GLY A 105 23.93 -1.02 1.40
N ASN A 106 23.94 -2.10 0.63
CA ASN A 106 24.70 -3.31 0.97
C ASN A 106 26.18 -3.11 0.67
N GLN A 107 27.05 -3.48 1.62
CA GLN A 107 28.48 -3.48 1.42
C GLN A 107 28.85 -4.57 0.40
N VAL A 108 29.51 -4.17 -0.69
CA VAL A 108 29.93 -5.06 -1.78
C VAL A 108 31.45 -5.23 -1.86
N PHE A 109 32.20 -4.34 -1.22
CA PHE A 109 33.67 -4.41 -1.18
C PHE A 109 34.23 -3.67 0.04
N SER A 110 35.38 -4.14 0.55
CA SER A 110 36.17 -3.42 1.55
C SER A 110 37.66 -3.73 1.37
N LYS A 111 38.51 -2.70 1.52
CA LYS A 111 39.96 -2.83 1.45
C LYS A 111 40.65 -1.80 2.32
N THR A 112 41.76 -2.22 2.93
CA THR A 112 42.67 -1.33 3.65
C THR A 112 43.90 -1.06 2.76
N LEU A 113 44.22 0.23 2.60
CA LEU A 113 45.36 0.71 1.81
C LEU A 113 46.38 1.40 2.73
N GLN A 114 47.63 1.40 2.34
CA GLN A 114 48.71 2.05 3.10
C GLN A 114 49.62 2.87 2.18
N GLY A 115 50.24 3.89 2.74
CA GLY A 115 51.15 4.75 2.00
C GLY A 115 50.42 5.66 1.00
N SER A 116 51.06 5.91 -0.15
CA SER A 116 50.49 6.71 -1.24
C SER A 116 50.32 5.84 -2.48
N GLY A 117 49.26 6.07 -3.25
CA GLY A 117 49.03 5.25 -4.43
C GLY A 117 47.73 5.55 -5.15
N MET A 118 47.40 4.65 -6.06
CA MET A 118 46.17 4.68 -6.84
C MET A 118 45.38 3.38 -6.63
N PHE A 119 44.11 3.46 -6.46
CA PHE A 119 43.21 2.32 -6.33
C PHE A 119 42.06 2.44 -7.31
N ASP A 120 41.94 1.49 -8.24
CA ASP A 120 40.90 1.48 -9.26
C ASP A 120 39.59 0.88 -8.66
N LEU A 121 38.63 1.71 -8.36
CA LEU A 121 37.34 1.33 -7.82
C LEU A 121 36.49 0.50 -8.84
N ASN A 122 36.70 0.74 -10.15
CA ASN A 122 36.00 0.00 -11.20
C ASN A 122 36.46 -1.47 -11.25
N ARG A 123 37.71 -1.75 -10.93
CA ARG A 123 38.26 -3.13 -10.86
C ARG A 123 37.81 -3.85 -9.59
N ALA A 124 37.44 -3.13 -8.56
CA ALA A 124 36.95 -3.71 -7.31
C ALA A 124 35.51 -4.25 -7.44
N ILE A 125 34.77 -3.77 -8.41
CA ILE A 125 33.35 -4.10 -8.61
C ILE A 125 33.15 -4.68 -10.01
N LYS A 126 32.66 -5.93 -10.09
CA LYS A 126 32.45 -6.62 -11.38
C LYS A 126 31.09 -6.37 -12.00
N ALA A 127 30.09 -5.96 -11.20
CA ALA A 127 28.72 -5.72 -11.68
C ALA A 127 28.55 -4.27 -12.11
N ARG A 128 27.70 -4.08 -13.13
CA ARG A 128 27.30 -2.75 -13.60
C ARG A 128 26.39 -2.07 -12.58
N GLY A 129 26.54 -0.77 -12.35
CA GLY A 129 25.67 -0.04 -11.46
C GLY A 129 26.28 1.22 -10.87
N THR A 130 25.48 1.89 -10.05
CA THR A 130 25.90 3.03 -9.22
C THR A 130 26.31 2.55 -7.85
N TYR A 131 27.45 3.04 -7.38
CA TYR A 131 28.07 2.68 -6.12
C TYR A 131 28.49 3.89 -5.32
N PHE A 132 28.62 3.70 -4.01
CA PHE A 132 29.09 4.71 -3.07
C PHE A 132 30.35 4.16 -2.38
N ALA A 133 31.47 4.84 -2.56
CA ALA A 133 32.69 4.52 -1.87
C ALA A 133 32.83 5.42 -0.64
N GLN A 134 33.05 4.80 0.51
CA GLN A 134 33.39 5.48 1.76
C GLN A 134 34.90 5.27 2.01
N VAL A 135 35.63 6.34 2.13
CA VAL A 135 37.05 6.34 2.45
C VAL A 135 37.24 6.90 3.85
N ARG A 136 37.88 6.10 4.72
CA ARG A 136 38.12 6.44 6.11
C ARG A 136 39.64 6.43 6.42
N VAL A 137 40.09 7.46 7.14
CA VAL A 137 41.47 7.54 7.66
C VAL A 137 41.40 8.02 9.10
N GLY A 138 41.67 7.13 10.05
CA GLY A 138 41.49 7.41 11.48
C GLY A 138 39.99 7.72 11.76
N SER A 139 39.74 8.89 12.32
CA SER A 139 38.39 9.41 12.57
C SER A 139 37.74 10.15 11.37
N ALA A 140 38.55 10.53 10.38
CA ALA A 140 38.10 11.26 9.20
C ALA A 140 37.49 10.33 8.15
N MET A 141 36.38 10.76 7.49
CA MET A 141 35.65 9.98 6.51
C MET A 141 35.18 10.85 5.35
N GLN A 142 35.28 10.32 4.13
CA GLN A 142 34.78 10.98 2.92
C GLN A 142 34.04 9.97 2.04
N ASN A 143 32.94 10.40 1.42
CA ASN A 143 32.11 9.56 0.57
C ASN A 143 32.17 10.03 -0.89
N PHE A 144 32.17 9.06 -1.81
CA PHE A 144 32.22 9.31 -3.26
C PHE A 144 31.15 8.47 -3.95
N LYS A 145 30.44 9.04 -4.91
CA LYS A 145 29.54 8.31 -5.80
C LYS A 145 30.26 8.04 -7.13
N PHE A 146 30.18 6.82 -7.64
CA PHE A 146 30.74 6.46 -8.95
C PHE A 146 29.87 5.40 -9.64
N ALA A 147 30.01 5.31 -10.97
CA ALA A 147 29.36 4.27 -11.76
C ALA A 147 30.41 3.38 -12.43
N THR A 148 30.15 2.08 -12.53
CA THR A 148 31.07 1.07 -13.07
C THR A 148 31.04 0.94 -14.59
N GLU A 149 30.28 1.77 -15.33
CA GLU A 149 30.30 1.82 -16.79
C GLU A 149 30.29 3.20 -17.35
N GLY A 150 31.23 3.39 -18.28
CA GLY A 150 31.21 4.39 -19.33
C GLY A 150 31.06 5.84 -18.91
N ASN A 151 32.13 6.58 -18.89
CA ASN A 151 32.24 8.05 -19.06
C ASN A 151 31.46 9.00 -18.13
N TYR A 152 30.97 8.59 -16.98
CA TYR A 152 30.41 9.52 -16.01
C TYR A 152 31.10 9.40 -14.67
N THR A 153 32.18 10.10 -14.55
CA THR A 153 32.73 10.50 -13.27
C THR A 153 32.15 11.84 -12.91
N SER A 154 31.33 11.90 -11.87
CA SER A 154 31.17 13.15 -11.17
C SER A 154 32.51 13.40 -10.45
N SER A 155 33.34 14.23 -11.04
CA SER A 155 34.54 14.73 -10.40
C SER A 155 34.11 15.68 -9.29
N PHE A 156 34.18 15.23 -8.06
CA PHE A 156 34.26 16.15 -6.94
C PHE A 156 35.74 16.48 -6.74
N SER A 157 36.20 17.55 -7.38
CA SER A 157 37.47 18.14 -7.01
C SER A 157 37.25 18.98 -5.75
N THR A 158 37.79 18.52 -4.63
CA THR A 158 38.06 19.43 -3.52
C THR A 158 39.28 20.30 -3.89
N GLN A 159 39.08 21.25 -4.79
CA GLN A 159 40.00 22.39 -4.86
C GLN A 159 39.69 23.28 -3.68
N GLY A 160 40.78 23.71 -3.02
CA GLY A 160 40.72 24.53 -1.83
C GLY A 160 39.75 25.68 -1.93
N ALA A 161 39.02 25.91 -0.89
CA ALA A 161 38.09 26.99 -0.72
C ALA A 161 38.77 28.32 -1.06
N LEU A 162 38.47 28.86 -2.24
CA LEU A 162 38.47 30.28 -2.44
C LEU A 162 37.22 30.80 -1.76
N LEU A 163 37.44 31.63 -0.74
CA LEU A 163 36.43 32.48 -0.14
C LEU A 163 35.60 33.13 -1.24
N LYS A 164 34.41 32.68 -1.43
CA LYS A 164 33.41 33.34 -2.25
C LYS A 164 32.09 33.27 -1.53
N ASP A 165 31.39 34.39 -1.50
CA ASP A 165 30.05 34.50 -1.00
C ASP A 165 29.19 33.25 -1.38
N ALA A 166 29.17 32.24 -0.51
CA ALA A 166 28.57 30.96 -0.77
C ALA A 166 27.02 31.01 -0.74
N ALA A 167 26.50 32.17 -0.36
CA ALA A 167 25.06 32.31 -0.12
C ALA A 167 24.23 32.62 -1.38
N GLN A 168 24.84 33.06 -2.47
CA GLN A 168 24.05 33.57 -3.61
C GLN A 168 23.32 32.52 -4.44
N ASP A 169 23.59 31.23 -4.26
CA ASP A 169 22.95 30.15 -5.01
C ASP A 169 22.68 28.85 -4.20
N GLU A 170 22.72 28.93 -2.87
CA GLU A 170 22.40 27.75 -2.05
C GLU A 170 20.90 27.55 -1.93
N ALA A 171 20.46 26.30 -1.84
CA ALA A 171 19.08 25.96 -1.61
C ALA A 171 18.96 24.79 -0.60
N ILE A 172 17.96 24.87 0.22
CA ILE A 172 17.62 23.84 1.20
C ILE A 172 16.41 23.05 0.70
N ARG A 173 16.51 21.73 0.76
CA ARG A 173 15.46 20.80 0.33
C ARG A 173 14.89 20.06 1.52
N PHE A 174 13.58 19.95 1.53
CA PHE A 174 12.80 19.22 2.51
C PHE A 174 12.09 18.06 1.83
N VAL A 175 12.27 16.84 2.35
CA VAL A 175 11.65 15.60 1.82
C VAL A 175 11.08 14.81 2.97
N LEU A 176 9.78 14.51 2.89
CA LEU A 176 9.10 13.61 3.81
C LEU A 176 8.11 12.77 3.00
N GLU A 177 8.06 11.48 3.27
CA GLU A 177 7.09 10.58 2.64
C GLU A 177 5.66 11.06 2.91
N GLY A 178 4.82 11.07 1.87
CA GLY A 178 3.45 11.61 1.93
C GLY A 178 3.34 13.13 1.80
N PHE A 179 4.45 13.85 1.53
CA PHE A 179 4.46 15.29 1.34
C PHE A 179 5.19 15.70 0.06
N ASP A 180 4.75 16.80 -0.54
CA ASP A 180 5.43 17.42 -1.67
C ASP A 180 6.87 17.82 -1.27
N THR A 181 7.85 17.46 -2.09
CA THR A 181 9.22 17.94 -1.91
C THR A 181 9.27 19.45 -2.07
N LEU A 182 9.81 20.15 -1.07
CA LEU A 182 9.99 21.59 -1.11
C LEU A 182 11.47 21.95 -1.20
N THR A 183 11.81 22.84 -2.13
CA THR A 183 13.15 23.42 -2.23
C THR A 183 13.05 24.95 -2.09
N VAL A 184 13.80 25.50 -1.16
CA VAL A 184 13.80 26.95 -0.83
C VAL A 184 15.20 27.49 -1.12
N PRO A 185 15.34 28.49 -2.00
CA PRO A 185 16.62 29.17 -2.17
C PRO A 185 16.98 29.95 -0.90
N LEU A 186 18.24 29.90 -0.50
CA LEU A 186 18.76 30.62 0.67
C LEU A 186 19.52 31.85 0.21
N GLY A 187 19.15 33.02 0.76
CA GLY A 187 19.91 34.26 0.56
C GLY A 187 21.13 34.40 1.46
N THR A 188 21.17 33.62 2.53
CA THR A 188 22.26 33.51 3.50
C THR A 188 22.21 32.15 4.17
N LEU A 189 23.37 31.64 4.58
CA LEU A 189 23.46 30.39 5.35
C LEU A 189 23.11 30.58 6.83
N ASP A 190 23.23 31.80 7.38
CA ASP A 190 22.73 32.11 8.72
C ASP A 190 21.26 32.51 8.65
N THR A 191 20.38 31.50 8.80
CA THR A 191 18.94 31.73 8.64
C THR A 191 18.10 30.80 9.49
N THR A 192 16.91 31.26 9.85
CA THR A 192 15.87 30.45 10.50
C THR A 192 14.65 30.41 9.59
N LEU A 193 14.14 29.20 9.35
CA LEU A 193 13.03 28.93 8.43
C LEU A 193 11.83 28.38 9.18
N ASP A 194 10.65 28.85 8.85
CA ASP A 194 9.37 28.21 9.21
C ASP A 194 8.76 27.65 7.94
N VAL A 195 8.76 26.32 7.83
CA VAL A 195 8.46 25.62 6.59
C VAL A 195 7.16 24.84 6.74
N LYS A 196 6.28 25.01 5.78
CA LYS A 196 5.07 24.20 5.68
C LYS A 196 5.15 23.29 4.46
N LEU A 197 5.11 21.98 4.70
CA LEU A 197 4.98 21.00 3.65
C LEU A 197 3.49 20.74 3.36
N LYS A 198 3.19 20.60 2.09
CA LYS A 198 1.86 20.22 1.63
C LYS A 198 1.82 18.71 1.52
N ALA A 199 0.82 18.09 2.16
CA ALA A 199 0.58 16.68 1.99
C ALA A 199 0.30 16.37 0.49
N VAL A 200 0.96 15.35 -0.03
CA VAL A 200 0.59 14.79 -1.33
C VAL A 200 -0.77 14.13 -1.12
N VAL A 201 -1.81 14.78 -1.59
CA VAL A 201 -3.09 14.10 -1.75
C VAL A 201 -2.94 13.25 -3.00
N PRO A 202 -2.90 11.92 -2.90
CA PRO A 202 -2.83 11.08 -4.07
C PRO A 202 -4.02 11.42 -4.96
N GLN A 203 -3.78 11.92 -6.16
CA GLN A 203 -4.85 12.12 -7.14
C GLN A 203 -5.17 10.74 -7.73
N PHE A 204 -6.06 10.01 -7.07
CA PHE A 204 -6.50 8.73 -7.57
C PHE A 204 -7.48 8.94 -8.73
N LYS A 205 -7.19 8.39 -9.88
CA LYS A 205 -8.15 8.30 -10.98
C LYS A 205 -9.35 7.43 -10.60
N PHE A 206 -9.16 6.47 -9.70
CA PHE A 206 -10.19 5.52 -9.30
C PHE A 206 -9.91 4.96 -7.90
N GLY A 207 -11.01 4.72 -7.15
CA GLY A 207 -11.02 4.07 -5.85
C GLY A 207 -10.77 5.01 -4.67
N TYR A 208 -10.94 4.48 -3.50
CA TYR A 208 -10.73 5.18 -2.23
C TYR A 208 -9.35 4.85 -1.66
N ALA A 209 -8.74 5.79 -0.96
CA ALA A 209 -7.57 5.51 -0.14
C ALA A 209 -7.92 4.49 0.97
N LEU A 210 -6.92 3.79 1.50
CA LEU A 210 -7.12 3.02 2.73
C LEU A 210 -7.43 3.98 3.88
N GLY A 211 -8.38 3.58 4.76
CA GLY A 211 -8.79 4.40 5.89
C GLY A 211 -9.50 5.71 5.52
N ASN A 212 -10.09 5.82 4.32
CA ASN A 212 -10.91 6.96 3.95
C ASN A 212 -12.11 7.14 4.91
N ASP A 213 -12.56 8.36 5.06
CA ASP A 213 -13.79 8.65 5.79
C ASP A 213 -14.99 7.93 5.16
N PRO A 214 -15.99 7.51 5.96
CA PRO A 214 -17.19 6.91 5.43
C PRO A 214 -17.89 7.80 4.41
N THR A 215 -18.40 7.20 3.33
CA THR A 215 -19.17 7.89 2.29
C THR A 215 -20.64 7.56 2.45
N PRO A 216 -21.43 8.43 3.12
CA PRO A 216 -22.82 8.12 3.43
C PRO A 216 -23.68 7.97 2.19
N SER A 217 -24.54 6.95 2.19
CA SER A 217 -25.60 6.76 1.17
C SER A 217 -26.73 7.76 1.32
N LYS A 218 -27.62 7.83 0.32
CA LYS A 218 -28.83 8.68 0.34
C LYS A 218 -29.81 8.30 1.46
N GLY A 219 -29.80 7.05 1.92
CA GLY A 219 -30.65 6.56 2.99
C GLY A 219 -30.27 7.04 4.39
N CYS A 220 -29.09 7.68 4.54
CA CYS A 220 -28.68 8.19 5.85
C CYS A 220 -29.62 9.30 6.34
N GLY A 221 -30.03 9.22 7.61
CA GLY A 221 -31.00 10.14 8.22
C GLY A 221 -32.43 9.92 7.82
N THR A 222 -32.75 8.89 7.02
CA THR A 222 -34.11 8.58 6.59
C THR A 222 -34.57 7.23 7.12
N ASN A 223 -35.91 7.06 7.21
CA ASN A 223 -36.47 5.74 7.52
C ASN A 223 -36.71 4.97 6.23
N SER A 224 -36.42 3.68 6.23
CA SER A 224 -36.69 2.82 5.09
C SER A 224 -38.20 2.79 4.73
N THR A 225 -38.48 2.88 3.45
CA THR A 225 -39.85 2.74 2.89
C THR A 225 -40.12 1.33 2.34
N LEU A 226 -39.11 0.44 2.44
CA LEU A 226 -39.23 -0.92 1.93
C LEU A 226 -40.29 -1.72 2.67
N LYS A 227 -41.10 -2.45 1.90
CA LYS A 227 -42.11 -3.34 2.46
C LYS A 227 -41.54 -4.76 2.53
N LYS A 228 -41.33 -5.23 3.74
CA LYS A 228 -40.91 -6.62 3.95
C LYS A 228 -42.09 -7.58 3.64
N LEU A 229 -41.78 -8.74 3.10
CA LEU A 229 -42.70 -9.83 2.85
C LEU A 229 -42.94 -10.64 4.10
N LYS A 230 -41.89 -11.04 4.77
CA LYS A 230 -41.91 -11.78 6.03
C LYS A 230 -40.68 -11.47 6.85
N SER A 231 -40.77 -11.68 8.16
CA SER A 231 -39.60 -11.78 9.02
C SER A 231 -39.19 -13.23 9.14
N VAL A 232 -37.88 -13.46 9.21
CA VAL A 232 -37.26 -14.75 9.53
C VAL A 232 -36.45 -14.62 10.82
N GLU A 233 -35.87 -15.69 11.30
CA GLU A 233 -35.15 -15.69 12.58
C GLU A 233 -34.08 -14.60 12.69
N ASN A 234 -33.38 -14.34 11.61
CA ASN A 234 -32.25 -13.39 11.57
C ASN A 234 -32.35 -12.41 10.39
N GLY A 235 -33.48 -11.72 10.28
CA GLY A 235 -33.67 -10.70 9.26
C GLY A 235 -35.07 -10.66 8.64
N ASP A 236 -35.19 -9.90 7.58
CA ASP A 236 -36.42 -9.68 6.85
C ASP A 236 -36.26 -9.98 5.36
N GLN A 237 -37.25 -10.64 4.76
CA GLN A 237 -37.32 -10.91 3.33
C GLN A 237 -37.98 -9.75 2.59
N PHE A 238 -37.38 -9.42 1.45
CA PHE A 238 -37.86 -8.41 0.50
C PHE A 238 -37.91 -8.98 -0.91
N GLN A 239 -38.58 -8.26 -1.79
CA GLN A 239 -38.63 -8.53 -3.22
C GLN A 239 -38.32 -7.29 -4.03
N ILE A 240 -37.71 -7.52 -5.19
CA ILE A 240 -37.47 -6.49 -6.19
C ILE A 240 -37.83 -7.05 -7.58
N LYS A 241 -38.39 -6.21 -8.43
CA LYS A 241 -38.67 -6.57 -9.82
C LYS A 241 -37.50 -6.20 -10.71
N VAL A 242 -36.95 -7.19 -11.43
CA VAL A 242 -35.83 -7.02 -12.36
C VAL A 242 -36.26 -7.53 -13.74
N GLY A 243 -36.52 -6.63 -14.66
CA GLY A 243 -37.15 -6.96 -15.93
C GLY A 243 -38.54 -7.59 -15.73
N SER A 244 -38.72 -8.84 -16.19
CA SER A 244 -39.95 -9.63 -16.00
C SER A 244 -39.98 -10.41 -14.68
N ASP A 245 -38.81 -10.60 -14.05
CA ASP A 245 -38.66 -11.48 -12.90
C ASP A 245 -38.86 -10.74 -11.57
N THR A 246 -39.44 -11.43 -10.60
CA THR A 246 -39.47 -10.98 -9.19
C THR A 246 -38.40 -11.76 -8.44
N ARG A 247 -37.45 -11.05 -7.82
CA ARG A 247 -36.30 -11.63 -7.14
C ARG A 247 -36.42 -11.37 -5.63
N ASN A 248 -36.10 -12.38 -4.85
CA ASN A 248 -36.04 -12.27 -3.40
C ASN A 248 -34.64 -11.87 -2.92
N TYR A 249 -34.60 -11.19 -1.78
CA TYR A 249 -33.38 -10.95 -1.03
C TYR A 249 -33.71 -10.78 0.45
N PHE A 250 -32.73 -10.98 1.31
CA PHE A 250 -32.89 -10.86 2.76
C PHE A 250 -31.95 -9.78 3.27
N ILE A 251 -32.40 -9.03 4.27
CA ILE A 251 -31.62 -8.02 4.97
C ILE A 251 -31.58 -8.35 6.45
N THR A 252 -30.39 -8.38 7.02
CA THR A 252 -30.18 -8.43 8.46
C THR A 252 -29.51 -7.12 8.90
N LEU A 253 -30.23 -6.35 9.67
CA LEU A 253 -29.71 -5.13 10.29
C LEU A 253 -29.00 -5.48 11.61
N PRO A 254 -27.95 -4.76 11.98
CA PRO A 254 -27.36 -4.90 13.31
C PRO A 254 -28.38 -4.50 14.39
N LYS A 255 -28.30 -5.11 15.58
CA LYS A 255 -29.26 -4.82 16.68
C LYS A 255 -29.27 -3.36 17.12
N ASN A 256 -28.16 -2.68 16.94
CA ASN A 256 -27.94 -1.26 17.24
C ASN A 256 -27.96 -0.39 15.98
N TYR A 257 -28.69 -0.81 14.93
CA TYR A 257 -28.77 -0.04 13.68
C TYR A 257 -29.19 1.40 13.94
N ASP A 258 -28.38 2.32 13.46
CA ASP A 258 -28.61 3.75 13.53
C ASP A 258 -28.62 4.32 12.10
N ASN A 259 -29.74 4.85 11.68
CA ASN A 259 -29.91 5.41 10.34
C ASN A 259 -29.11 6.70 10.09
N THR A 260 -28.42 7.23 11.08
CA THR A 260 -27.51 8.38 10.96
C THR A 260 -26.05 8.01 10.85
N LYS A 261 -25.69 6.76 11.24
CA LYS A 261 -24.33 6.22 11.17
C LYS A 261 -24.18 5.37 9.91
N PRO A 262 -23.25 5.71 8.98
CA PRO A 262 -22.99 4.86 7.82
C PRO A 262 -22.44 3.50 8.23
N HIS A 263 -23.14 2.42 7.84
CA HIS A 263 -22.75 1.04 8.10
C HIS A 263 -22.06 0.43 6.88
N LYS A 264 -21.07 -0.44 7.09
CA LYS A 264 -20.50 -1.31 6.07
C LYS A 264 -21.61 -2.22 5.52
N LEU A 265 -21.53 -2.61 4.24
CA LEU A 265 -22.49 -3.54 3.63
C LEU A 265 -21.78 -4.81 3.17
N LEU A 266 -22.25 -5.97 3.62
CA LEU A 266 -21.80 -7.26 3.09
C LEU A 266 -22.95 -7.97 2.38
N ILE A 267 -22.74 -8.33 1.11
CA ILE A 267 -23.68 -9.10 0.31
C ILE A 267 -23.13 -10.51 0.09
N ALA A 268 -23.84 -11.52 0.58
CA ALA A 268 -23.49 -12.92 0.49
C ALA A 268 -24.29 -13.62 -0.61
N ASN A 269 -23.60 -14.32 -1.50
CA ASN A 269 -24.17 -15.06 -2.61
C ASN A 269 -24.09 -16.57 -2.34
N HIS A 270 -25.22 -17.26 -2.38
CA HIS A 270 -25.33 -18.69 -2.09
C HIS A 270 -24.75 -19.57 -3.19
N CYS A 271 -24.36 -20.81 -2.86
CA CYS A 271 -23.88 -21.81 -3.79
C CYS A 271 -25.01 -22.44 -4.64
N MET A 272 -24.63 -23.28 -5.60
CA MET A 272 -25.58 -24.00 -6.46
C MET A 272 -26.57 -24.84 -5.63
N GLY A 273 -27.87 -24.71 -5.95
CA GLY A 273 -28.93 -25.48 -5.30
C GLY A 273 -29.37 -24.98 -3.93
N SER A 274 -28.65 -24.01 -3.34
CA SER A 274 -29.08 -23.29 -2.15
C SER A 274 -30.02 -22.12 -2.47
N LYS A 275 -30.46 -21.44 -1.44
CA LYS A 275 -31.25 -20.21 -1.52
C LYS A 275 -30.72 -19.17 -0.53
N ALA A 276 -31.09 -17.93 -0.71
CA ALA A 276 -30.67 -16.82 0.15
C ALA A 276 -31.04 -17.04 1.62
N GLU A 277 -32.19 -17.63 1.88
CA GLU A 277 -32.68 -17.92 3.25
C GLU A 277 -31.73 -18.82 4.04
N ASP A 278 -31.05 -19.76 3.38
CA ASP A 278 -30.09 -20.68 4.03
C ASP A 278 -28.92 -19.96 4.69
N PHE A 279 -28.57 -18.76 4.20
CA PHE A 279 -27.46 -17.94 4.69
C PHE A 279 -27.85 -16.90 5.73
N VAL A 280 -29.14 -16.82 6.07
CA VAL A 280 -29.67 -15.88 7.06
C VAL A 280 -29.89 -16.55 8.41
N HIS A 281 -30.01 -17.87 8.45
CA HIS A 281 -30.27 -18.62 9.69
C HIS A 281 -29.01 -18.92 10.47
N HIS A 282 -29.14 -18.98 11.80
CA HIS A 282 -28.14 -19.54 12.72
C HIS A 282 -28.20 -21.08 12.80
N ALA A 283 -28.54 -21.75 11.72
CA ALA A 283 -28.82 -23.18 11.76
C ALA A 283 -27.58 -24.02 12.07
N ALA A 284 -27.59 -24.67 13.19
CA ALA A 284 -26.63 -25.70 13.54
C ALA A 284 -26.78 -26.99 12.70
N ASP A 285 -27.81 -27.09 11.89
CA ASP A 285 -28.31 -28.34 11.30
C ASP A 285 -28.12 -28.45 9.80
N TYR A 286 -27.59 -27.45 9.13
CA TYR A 286 -27.36 -27.49 7.70
C TYR A 286 -25.88 -27.38 7.37
N ASP A 287 -25.51 -27.86 6.18
CA ASP A 287 -24.17 -27.75 5.59
C ASP A 287 -23.68 -26.28 5.41
N HIS A 288 -24.38 -25.29 5.98
CA HIS A 288 -24.15 -23.87 5.83
C HIS A 288 -24.26 -23.14 7.18
N PRO A 289 -23.35 -23.37 8.05
CA PRO A 289 -23.54 -23.10 9.47
C PRO A 289 -23.12 -21.70 9.85
N THR A 290 -23.62 -20.73 9.46
CA THR A 290 -23.45 -19.41 10.03
C THR A 290 -23.90 -18.35 9.08
N PRO A 291 -24.63 -17.40 9.59
CA PRO A 291 -25.11 -16.32 8.75
C PRO A 291 -23.92 -15.66 8.04
N TYR A 292 -24.08 -15.51 6.74
CA TYR A 292 -23.16 -14.74 5.89
C TYR A 292 -21.71 -15.25 5.93
N TYR A 293 -21.53 -16.59 5.85
CA TYR A 293 -20.21 -17.23 5.91
C TYR A 293 -19.41 -16.89 7.17
N GLY A 294 -20.09 -16.77 8.31
CA GLY A 294 -19.46 -16.46 9.60
C GLY A 294 -19.20 -14.99 9.87
N GLN A 295 -19.40 -14.11 8.91
CA GLN A 295 -19.04 -12.70 9.07
C GLN A 295 -19.91 -11.97 10.10
N GLN A 296 -21.22 -12.32 10.20
CA GLN A 296 -22.08 -11.71 11.20
C GLN A 296 -21.67 -12.05 12.64
N VAL A 297 -21.14 -13.24 12.87
CA VAL A 297 -20.67 -13.65 14.20
C VAL A 297 -19.44 -12.86 14.64
N LEU A 298 -18.63 -12.42 13.69
CA LEU A 298 -17.41 -11.64 13.93
C LEU A 298 -17.69 -10.14 14.07
N ASP A 299 -18.79 -9.66 13.55
CA ASP A 299 -19.23 -8.26 13.71
C ASP A 299 -19.75 -7.99 15.14
N LYS A 300 -18.83 -7.86 16.09
CA LYS A 300 -19.16 -7.64 17.51
C LYS A 300 -19.74 -6.26 17.81
N ASN A 301 -19.44 -5.29 16.95
CA ASN A 301 -19.84 -3.89 17.15
C ASN A 301 -21.16 -3.55 16.47
N GLY A 302 -21.62 -4.38 15.53
CA GLY A 302 -22.78 -4.08 14.68
C GLY A 302 -22.46 -3.00 13.65
N ASP A 303 -21.29 -3.11 13.03
CA ASP A 303 -20.84 -2.15 12.02
C ASP A 303 -21.34 -2.49 10.61
N TYR A 304 -21.91 -3.69 10.42
CA TYR A 304 -22.36 -4.18 9.12
C TYR A 304 -23.87 -4.31 9.01
N ILE A 305 -24.39 -3.97 7.82
CA ILE A 305 -25.65 -4.46 7.28
C ILE A 305 -25.33 -5.68 6.41
N PHE A 306 -26.05 -6.78 6.62
CA PHE A 306 -25.87 -8.01 5.87
C PHE A 306 -27.02 -8.25 4.91
N VAL A 307 -26.70 -8.72 3.71
CA VAL A 307 -27.70 -9.00 2.66
C VAL A 307 -27.40 -10.36 2.03
N SER A 308 -28.43 -11.15 1.78
CA SER A 308 -28.32 -12.37 0.96
C SER A 308 -29.26 -12.28 -0.24
N LEU A 309 -28.72 -12.51 -1.43
CA LEU A 309 -29.44 -12.46 -2.70
C LEU A 309 -29.89 -13.87 -3.10
N ASP A 310 -31.11 -13.98 -3.70
CA ASP A 310 -31.72 -15.25 -4.08
C ASP A 310 -31.66 -15.45 -5.60
N ALA A 311 -30.95 -16.50 -6.02
CA ALA A 311 -30.88 -16.87 -7.43
C ALA A 311 -32.16 -17.59 -7.86
N ILE A 312 -32.58 -17.43 -9.10
CA ILE A 312 -33.74 -18.13 -9.64
C ILE A 312 -33.40 -19.63 -9.78
N GLY A 313 -34.19 -20.46 -9.06
CA GLY A 313 -33.99 -21.91 -9.05
C GLY A 313 -32.65 -22.36 -8.47
N GLY A 314 -32.04 -21.54 -7.61
CA GLY A 314 -30.74 -21.83 -6.99
C GLY A 314 -29.54 -21.72 -7.94
N LEU A 315 -29.69 -21.03 -9.08
CA LEU A 315 -28.67 -20.95 -10.12
C LEU A 315 -28.42 -19.50 -10.58
N TRP A 316 -27.16 -19.07 -10.53
CA TRP A 316 -26.67 -17.79 -11.05
C TRP A 316 -26.41 -17.89 -12.57
N ASN A 317 -27.46 -18.15 -13.36
CA ASN A 317 -27.34 -18.44 -14.79
C ASN A 317 -28.20 -17.52 -15.68
N LYS A 318 -28.64 -16.38 -15.17
CA LYS A 318 -29.43 -15.41 -15.94
C LYS A 318 -28.56 -14.32 -16.60
N GLY A 319 -27.25 -14.43 -16.48
CA GLY A 319 -26.32 -13.51 -17.13
C GLY A 319 -26.49 -12.08 -16.65
N GLN A 320 -26.67 -11.15 -17.58
CA GLN A 320 -26.83 -9.72 -17.26
C GLN A 320 -27.98 -9.47 -16.27
N ALA A 321 -29.06 -10.26 -16.30
CA ALA A 321 -30.18 -10.08 -15.39
C ALA A 321 -29.83 -10.37 -13.91
N ASP A 322 -28.84 -11.25 -13.65
CA ASP A 322 -28.33 -11.43 -12.28
C ASP A 322 -27.50 -10.21 -11.84
N HIS A 323 -26.71 -9.62 -12.74
CA HIS A 323 -26.00 -8.37 -12.49
C HIS A 323 -26.94 -7.18 -12.28
N ASP A 324 -28.00 -7.09 -13.09
CA ASP A 324 -29.05 -6.07 -12.92
C ASP A 324 -29.76 -6.21 -11.57
N PHE A 325 -30.01 -7.45 -11.14
CA PHE A 325 -30.57 -7.74 -9.82
C PHE A 325 -29.66 -7.22 -8.69
N PHE A 326 -28.38 -7.53 -8.75
CA PHE A 326 -27.40 -7.00 -7.80
C PHE A 326 -27.40 -5.47 -7.80
N ALA A 327 -27.26 -4.86 -8.97
CA ALA A 327 -27.14 -3.42 -9.14
C ALA A 327 -28.38 -2.67 -8.65
N GLN A 328 -29.59 -3.17 -8.96
CA GLN A 328 -30.85 -2.57 -8.52
C GLN A 328 -31.08 -2.76 -7.02
N THR A 329 -30.75 -3.94 -6.49
CA THR A 329 -30.81 -4.20 -5.03
C THR A 329 -29.87 -3.25 -4.29
N LEU A 330 -28.62 -3.11 -4.72
CA LEU A 330 -27.66 -2.19 -4.09
C LEU A 330 -28.15 -0.73 -4.16
N THR A 331 -28.73 -0.31 -5.28
CA THR A 331 -29.35 1.04 -5.39
C THR A 331 -30.48 1.21 -4.38
N THR A 332 -31.38 0.24 -4.31
CA THR A 332 -32.51 0.24 -3.37
C THR A 332 -32.05 0.28 -1.91
N LEU A 333 -30.99 -0.47 -1.57
CA LEU A 333 -30.40 -0.46 -0.23
C LEU A 333 -29.82 0.92 0.11
N ASN A 334 -29.05 1.52 -0.80
CA ASN A 334 -28.44 2.85 -0.63
C ASN A 334 -29.50 3.99 -0.48
N GLU A 335 -30.70 3.81 -1.00
CA GLU A 335 -31.80 4.77 -0.87
C GLU A 335 -32.59 4.61 0.43
N ASN A 336 -32.51 3.44 1.08
CA ASN A 336 -33.36 3.09 2.21
C ASN A 336 -32.60 2.88 3.54
N TYR A 337 -31.31 2.69 3.51
CA TYR A 337 -30.48 2.46 4.69
C TYR A 337 -29.24 3.34 4.67
N CYS A 338 -28.74 3.68 5.86
CA CYS A 338 -27.50 4.43 6.00
C CYS A 338 -26.30 3.49 5.81
N ILE A 339 -25.79 3.46 4.59
CA ILE A 339 -24.67 2.60 4.16
C ILE A 339 -23.48 3.47 3.85
N ASP A 340 -22.30 3.00 4.24
CA ASP A 340 -21.04 3.50 3.74
C ASP A 340 -20.79 2.96 2.32
N THR A 341 -21.05 3.77 1.32
CA THR A 341 -20.91 3.36 -0.10
C THR A 341 -19.46 3.10 -0.52
N SER A 342 -18.48 3.51 0.30
CA SER A 342 -17.06 3.17 0.11
C SER A 342 -16.67 1.81 0.70
N ARG A 343 -17.56 1.16 1.45
CA ARG A 343 -17.34 -0.14 2.11
C ARG A 343 -18.45 -1.14 1.83
N VAL A 344 -18.66 -1.39 0.53
CA VAL A 344 -19.57 -2.43 0.03
C VAL A 344 -18.77 -3.66 -0.33
N PHE A 345 -19.04 -4.78 0.33
CA PHE A 345 -18.33 -6.03 0.17
C PHE A 345 -19.25 -7.13 -0.39
N ILE A 346 -18.65 -8.05 -1.15
CA ILE A 346 -19.37 -9.22 -1.67
C ILE A 346 -18.60 -10.49 -1.32
N THR A 347 -19.33 -11.57 -1.07
CA THR A 347 -18.75 -12.88 -0.78
C THR A 347 -19.61 -14.01 -1.32
N GLY A 348 -19.03 -15.19 -1.47
CA GLY A 348 -19.77 -16.37 -1.90
C GLY A 348 -18.89 -17.61 -2.04
N PHE A 349 -19.55 -18.78 -2.00
CA PHE A 349 -18.94 -20.08 -2.17
C PHE A 349 -19.40 -20.75 -3.48
N SER A 350 -18.49 -21.49 -4.15
CA SER A 350 -18.84 -22.28 -5.34
C SER A 350 -19.51 -21.42 -6.42
N TYR A 351 -20.77 -21.71 -6.80
CA TYR A 351 -21.50 -20.88 -7.76
C TYR A 351 -21.72 -19.44 -7.26
N GLY A 352 -21.87 -19.23 -5.96
CA GLY A 352 -21.89 -17.90 -5.36
C GLY A 352 -20.55 -17.18 -5.46
N ALA A 353 -19.44 -17.92 -5.36
CA ALA A 353 -18.09 -17.39 -5.61
C ALA A 353 -17.90 -17.00 -7.07
N MET A 354 -18.38 -17.84 -8.02
CA MET A 354 -18.36 -17.53 -9.44
C MET A 354 -19.17 -16.25 -9.73
N PHE A 355 -20.36 -16.10 -9.10
CA PHE A 355 -21.17 -14.90 -9.27
C PHE A 355 -20.50 -13.66 -8.65
N SER A 356 -19.97 -13.75 -7.44
CA SER A 356 -19.20 -12.66 -6.82
C SER A 356 -17.98 -12.28 -7.67
N TYR A 357 -17.29 -13.26 -8.24
CA TYR A 357 -16.19 -13.04 -9.18
C TYR A 357 -16.67 -12.35 -10.49
N SER A 358 -17.82 -12.76 -11.01
CA SER A 358 -18.43 -12.11 -12.19
C SER A 358 -18.77 -10.65 -11.91
N LEU A 359 -19.39 -10.34 -10.77
CA LEU A 359 -19.65 -8.96 -10.32
C LEU A 359 -18.36 -8.14 -10.19
N ALA A 360 -17.27 -8.76 -9.78
CA ALA A 360 -15.97 -8.11 -9.69
C ALA A 360 -15.38 -7.70 -11.06
N GLN A 361 -16.04 -8.03 -12.17
CA GLN A 361 -15.59 -7.64 -13.52
C GLN A 361 -16.28 -6.38 -14.05
N ASP A 362 -17.41 -5.95 -13.47
CA ASP A 362 -18.17 -4.78 -13.93
C ASP A 362 -18.71 -3.86 -12.81
N MET A 363 -18.65 -4.30 -11.54
CA MET A 363 -19.16 -3.54 -10.39
C MET A 363 -18.05 -2.90 -9.53
N GLN A 364 -16.84 -2.76 -10.04
CA GLN A 364 -15.67 -2.25 -9.28
C GLN A 364 -15.86 -0.82 -8.77
N ASP A 365 -16.69 -0.03 -9.43
CA ASP A 365 -17.05 1.33 -9.01
C ASP A 365 -18.11 1.37 -7.90
N ARG A 366 -18.67 0.23 -7.52
CA ARG A 366 -19.72 0.08 -6.51
C ARG A 366 -19.37 -0.89 -5.39
N VAL A 367 -18.41 -1.77 -5.63
CA VAL A 367 -17.94 -2.82 -4.71
C VAL A 367 -16.50 -2.53 -4.33
N ARG A 368 -16.24 -2.43 -3.04
CA ARG A 368 -14.89 -2.18 -2.51
C ARG A 368 -14.00 -3.41 -2.59
N ALA A 369 -14.53 -4.54 -2.16
CA ALA A 369 -13.79 -5.78 -2.12
C ALA A 369 -14.69 -7.01 -2.28
N ALA A 370 -14.11 -8.08 -2.82
CA ALA A 370 -14.74 -9.39 -2.94
C ALA A 370 -13.92 -10.48 -2.26
N ALA A 371 -14.57 -11.34 -1.46
CA ALA A 371 -13.96 -12.55 -0.92
C ALA A 371 -14.70 -13.77 -1.47
N THR A 372 -13.99 -14.67 -2.11
CA THR A 372 -14.55 -15.84 -2.79
C THR A 372 -14.00 -17.13 -2.21
N TYR A 373 -14.82 -18.19 -2.18
CA TYR A 373 -14.41 -19.50 -1.71
C TYR A 373 -14.60 -20.52 -2.84
N ALA A 374 -13.54 -21.20 -3.25
CA ALA A 374 -13.56 -22.16 -4.37
C ALA A 374 -14.13 -21.55 -5.64
N VAL A 375 -13.51 -20.48 -6.13
CA VAL A 375 -13.96 -19.72 -7.32
C VAL A 375 -13.67 -20.48 -8.61
N ALA A 376 -14.51 -20.25 -9.64
CA ALA A 376 -14.20 -20.56 -11.03
C ALA A 376 -14.68 -19.45 -11.96
N ASP A 377 -14.04 -19.29 -13.11
CA ASP A 377 -14.38 -18.34 -14.17
C ASP A 377 -15.05 -18.99 -15.38
N TYR A 378 -15.63 -20.17 -15.18
CA TYR A 378 -16.39 -20.92 -16.18
C TYR A 378 -17.75 -21.31 -15.61
N ASN A 379 -18.68 -21.69 -16.47
CA ASN A 379 -20.07 -21.98 -16.11
C ASN A 379 -20.80 -20.82 -15.40
N ILE A 380 -20.28 -19.61 -15.57
CA ILE A 380 -20.86 -18.35 -15.11
C ILE A 380 -20.77 -17.35 -16.25
N TRP A 381 -21.76 -16.49 -16.35
CA TRP A 381 -21.69 -15.37 -17.29
C TRP A 381 -20.62 -14.37 -16.79
N LEU A 382 -19.75 -13.95 -17.69
CA LEU A 382 -18.80 -12.87 -17.43
C LEU A 382 -19.15 -11.69 -18.35
N PRO A 383 -19.09 -10.45 -17.87
CA PRO A 383 -19.24 -9.27 -18.72
C PRO A 383 -18.18 -9.28 -19.83
N GLU A 384 -18.57 -8.88 -21.02
CA GLU A 384 -17.70 -8.81 -22.21
C GLU A 384 -17.69 -7.39 -22.79
N GLY A 385 -16.63 -7.09 -23.53
CA GLY A 385 -16.50 -5.81 -24.24
C GLY A 385 -16.66 -4.60 -23.31
N ASN A 386 -17.56 -3.68 -23.68
CA ASN A 386 -17.79 -2.43 -22.92
C ASN A 386 -18.49 -2.64 -21.56
N ALA A 387 -19.10 -3.81 -21.31
CA ALA A 387 -19.68 -4.12 -20.01
C ALA A 387 -18.62 -4.47 -18.97
N MET A 388 -17.48 -5.01 -19.42
CA MET A 388 -16.34 -5.28 -18.53
C MET A 388 -15.57 -3.99 -18.26
N LYS A 389 -15.55 -3.56 -17.02
CA LYS A 389 -14.72 -2.43 -16.61
C LYS A 389 -13.28 -2.91 -16.38
N ASN A 390 -12.33 -2.24 -17.02
CA ASN A 390 -10.90 -2.52 -16.81
C ASN A 390 -10.38 -1.75 -15.59
N LEU A 391 -11.04 -1.93 -14.45
CA LEU A 391 -10.74 -1.27 -13.19
C LEU A 391 -10.25 -2.31 -12.17
N PRO A 392 -9.41 -1.92 -11.21
CA PRO A 392 -8.97 -2.80 -10.14
C PRO A 392 -10.09 -3.04 -9.12
N ILE A 393 -9.95 -4.12 -8.36
CA ILE A 393 -10.81 -4.42 -7.20
C ILE A 393 -10.00 -5.19 -6.16
N ALA A 394 -10.16 -4.87 -4.89
CA ALA A 394 -9.61 -5.70 -3.82
C ALA A 394 -10.26 -7.09 -3.85
N TRP A 395 -9.43 -8.14 -3.85
CA TRP A 395 -9.95 -9.49 -4.02
C TRP A 395 -9.19 -10.52 -3.18
N MET A 396 -9.95 -11.37 -2.52
CA MET A 396 -9.43 -12.52 -1.79
C MET A 396 -10.09 -13.80 -2.31
N ASN A 397 -9.32 -14.90 -2.35
CA ASN A 397 -9.89 -16.22 -2.62
C ASN A 397 -9.28 -17.28 -1.71
N VAL A 398 -10.13 -18.15 -1.17
CA VAL A 398 -9.74 -19.35 -0.44
C VAL A 398 -10.04 -20.55 -1.29
N HIS A 399 -9.06 -21.45 -1.51
CA HIS A 399 -9.20 -22.57 -2.43
C HIS A 399 -8.49 -23.83 -1.94
N GLY A 400 -9.19 -24.94 -1.97
CA GLY A 400 -8.60 -26.27 -1.75
C GLY A 400 -7.78 -26.72 -2.96
N VAL A 401 -6.55 -27.16 -2.73
CA VAL A 401 -5.67 -27.60 -3.83
C VAL A 401 -6.16 -28.90 -4.51
N ASN A 402 -7.04 -29.64 -3.83
CA ASN A 402 -7.67 -30.87 -4.33
C ASN A 402 -9.14 -30.64 -4.70
N ASP A 403 -9.54 -29.41 -5.02
CA ASP A 403 -10.91 -29.10 -5.45
C ASP A 403 -11.24 -29.80 -6.77
N ASP A 404 -12.23 -30.70 -6.73
CA ASP A 404 -12.68 -31.55 -7.83
C ASP A 404 -13.86 -30.95 -8.62
N ARG A 405 -14.39 -29.79 -8.21
CA ARG A 405 -15.52 -29.10 -8.85
C ARG A 405 -15.11 -27.77 -9.48
N CYS A 406 -14.33 -26.98 -8.75
CA CYS A 406 -13.75 -25.75 -9.24
C CYS A 406 -12.23 -25.93 -9.32
N ASP A 407 -11.73 -26.29 -10.48
CA ASP A 407 -10.31 -26.63 -10.67
C ASP A 407 -9.37 -25.54 -10.14
N TYR A 408 -8.58 -25.91 -9.14
CA TYR A 408 -7.66 -25.03 -8.44
C TYR A 408 -6.66 -24.32 -9.39
N ASN A 409 -6.04 -25.10 -10.28
CA ASN A 409 -5.03 -24.57 -11.20
C ASN A 409 -5.66 -23.62 -12.23
N ARG A 410 -6.87 -23.91 -12.70
CA ARG A 410 -7.59 -23.02 -13.60
C ARG A 410 -8.01 -21.73 -12.86
N ALA A 411 -8.51 -21.82 -11.63
CA ALA A 411 -8.84 -20.65 -10.84
C ALA A 411 -7.62 -19.74 -10.64
N LYS A 412 -6.47 -20.32 -10.32
CA LYS A 412 -5.19 -19.60 -10.17
C LYS A 412 -4.69 -19.01 -11.48
N ASN A 413 -4.65 -19.81 -12.55
CA ASN A 413 -4.06 -19.39 -13.83
C ASN A 413 -4.97 -18.53 -14.69
N SER A 414 -6.27 -18.48 -14.41
CA SER A 414 -7.25 -17.69 -15.14
C SER A 414 -7.90 -16.61 -14.27
N ALA A 415 -8.69 -16.99 -13.26
CA ALA A 415 -9.43 -16.02 -12.45
C ALA A 415 -8.50 -15.06 -11.69
N LEU A 416 -7.52 -15.57 -10.94
CA LEU A 416 -6.53 -14.76 -10.24
C LEU A 416 -5.72 -13.89 -11.21
N THR A 417 -5.23 -14.49 -12.30
CA THR A 417 -4.44 -13.75 -13.30
C THR A 417 -5.22 -12.57 -13.89
N ARG A 418 -6.53 -12.74 -14.14
CA ARG A 418 -7.39 -11.65 -14.65
C ARG A 418 -7.51 -10.49 -13.64
N ILE A 419 -7.59 -10.79 -12.36
CA ILE A 419 -7.59 -9.76 -11.30
C ILE A 419 -6.23 -9.03 -11.27
N LEU A 420 -5.12 -9.77 -11.23
CA LEU A 420 -3.78 -9.21 -11.13
C LEU A 420 -3.39 -8.32 -12.32
N LYS A 421 -3.90 -8.61 -13.52
CA LYS A 421 -3.64 -7.81 -14.73
C LYS A 421 -4.08 -6.35 -14.63
N ARG A 422 -4.92 -6.01 -13.67
CA ARG A 422 -5.45 -4.65 -13.49
C ARG A 422 -5.32 -4.13 -12.07
N ASN A 423 -4.66 -4.88 -11.18
CA ASN A 423 -4.50 -4.51 -9.78
C ASN A 423 -3.08 -4.05 -9.44
N GLY A 424 -2.15 -3.99 -10.40
CA GLY A 424 -0.79 -3.51 -10.14
C GLY A 424 -0.78 -2.04 -9.72
N LYS A 425 0.32 -1.60 -9.16
CA LYS A 425 0.48 -0.20 -8.69
C LYS A 425 0.17 0.77 -9.82
N ALA A 426 -0.48 1.87 -9.46
CA ALA A 426 -0.75 2.93 -10.41
C ALA A 426 0.58 3.56 -10.89
N ASP A 427 0.66 3.83 -12.19
CA ASP A 427 1.77 4.57 -12.81
C ASP A 427 1.66 6.09 -12.55
N GLU A 428 2.55 6.86 -13.12
CA GLU A 428 2.57 8.33 -13.02
C GLU A 428 1.31 9.01 -13.60
N ASN A 429 0.59 8.32 -14.49
CA ASN A 429 -0.67 8.78 -15.06
C ASN A 429 -1.87 8.35 -14.24
N GLY A 430 -1.67 7.53 -13.19
CA GLY A 430 -2.69 6.92 -12.36
C GLY A 430 -3.40 5.73 -13.02
N ASP A 431 -2.79 5.12 -14.05
CA ASP A 431 -3.28 3.90 -14.70
C ASP A 431 -2.66 2.67 -14.01
N PHE A 432 -3.48 1.66 -13.74
CA PHE A 432 -3.04 0.46 -13.02
C PHE A 432 -2.23 -0.47 -13.91
N THR A 433 -1.10 -0.93 -13.39
CA THR A 433 -0.18 -1.81 -14.11
C THR A 433 -0.57 -3.29 -13.97
N ASP A 434 0.10 -4.16 -14.73
CA ASP A 434 -0.08 -5.62 -14.69
C ASP A 434 0.82 -6.24 -13.61
N ALA A 435 0.19 -6.81 -12.56
CA ALA A 435 0.86 -7.54 -11.47
C ALA A 435 0.89 -9.06 -11.67
N SER A 436 0.42 -9.60 -12.81
CA SER A 436 0.22 -11.04 -13.01
C SER A 436 1.51 -11.87 -13.15
N SER A 437 2.66 -11.21 -13.21
CA SER A 437 3.97 -11.88 -13.15
C SER A 437 4.29 -12.43 -11.76
N GLU A 438 3.78 -11.83 -10.70
CA GLU A 438 3.92 -12.33 -9.32
C GLU A 438 3.12 -13.62 -9.14
N LYS A 439 3.70 -14.61 -8.45
CA LYS A 439 3.05 -15.89 -8.18
C LYS A 439 2.86 -16.06 -6.68
N PRO A 440 1.72 -16.61 -6.25
CA PRO A 440 1.51 -16.84 -4.82
C PRO A 440 2.39 -17.99 -4.33
N GLU A 441 2.78 -17.88 -3.07
CA GLU A 441 3.17 -19.06 -2.30
C GLU A 441 1.93 -19.91 -2.03
N GLU A 442 2.09 -21.23 -2.10
CA GLU A 442 0.99 -22.19 -1.96
C GLU A 442 1.35 -23.26 -0.94
N ILE A 443 0.31 -23.86 -0.38
CA ILE A 443 0.50 -25.01 0.51
C ILE A 443 1.24 -26.14 -0.21
N SER A 444 2.26 -26.70 0.42
CA SER A 444 3.08 -27.79 -0.10
C SER A 444 3.01 -29.02 0.84
N GLY A 445 1.87 -29.38 1.33
CA GLY A 445 1.73 -30.48 2.26
C GLY A 445 0.27 -30.83 2.48
N ASN A 446 0.03 -31.75 3.43
CA ASN A 446 -1.30 -32.25 3.75
C ASN A 446 -1.88 -31.60 5.02
N THR A 447 -1.18 -30.63 5.61
CA THR A 447 -1.60 -29.93 6.83
C THR A 447 -1.23 -28.45 6.77
N GLY A 448 -2.01 -27.62 7.42
CA GLY A 448 -1.85 -26.16 7.41
C GLY A 448 -2.53 -25.49 6.23
N HIS A 449 -2.33 -24.19 6.11
CA HIS A 449 -2.75 -23.39 4.96
C HIS A 449 -1.71 -22.31 4.69
N VAL A 450 -1.73 -21.73 3.50
CA VAL A 450 -0.91 -20.58 3.12
C VAL A 450 -1.81 -19.52 2.55
N CYS A 451 -1.81 -18.34 3.17
CA CYS A 451 -2.44 -17.14 2.63
C CYS A 451 -1.34 -16.18 2.15
N TYR A 452 -1.30 -15.92 0.86
CA TYR A 452 -0.31 -15.07 0.23
C TYR A 452 -0.91 -13.71 -0.12
N ASP A 453 -0.31 -12.64 0.41
CA ASP A 453 -0.62 -11.25 0.06
C ASP A 453 0.31 -10.80 -1.06
N PHE A 454 -0.26 -10.43 -2.21
CA PHE A 454 0.50 -9.94 -3.36
C PHE A 454 1.15 -8.60 -3.06
N LYS A 455 2.43 -8.44 -3.44
CA LYS A 455 3.27 -7.27 -3.10
C LYS A 455 3.34 -6.23 -4.22
N THR A 456 3.07 -6.64 -5.45
CA THR A 456 3.16 -5.75 -6.62
C THR A 456 1.83 -5.06 -6.96
N VAL A 457 0.76 -5.37 -6.22
CA VAL A 457 -0.54 -4.73 -6.37
C VAL A 457 -0.59 -3.35 -5.72
N ASP A 458 -1.51 -2.52 -6.15
CA ASP A 458 -1.82 -1.23 -5.50
C ASP A 458 -2.43 -1.49 -4.12
N GLU A 459 -1.98 -0.75 -3.10
CA GLU A 459 -2.41 -0.94 -1.70
C GLU A 459 -3.92 -0.75 -1.49
N ARG A 460 -4.56 0.06 -2.33
CA ARG A 460 -6.02 0.28 -2.29
C ARG A 460 -6.81 -0.94 -2.76
N PHE A 461 -6.18 -1.82 -3.55
CA PHE A 461 -6.78 -2.99 -4.17
C PHE A 461 -5.96 -4.25 -3.89
N PRO A 462 -5.77 -4.59 -2.60
CA PRO A 462 -4.99 -5.77 -2.21
C PRO A 462 -5.58 -7.04 -2.81
N VAL A 463 -4.69 -7.97 -3.13
CA VAL A 463 -5.06 -9.31 -3.59
C VAL A 463 -4.45 -10.33 -2.63
N LYS A 464 -5.30 -11.27 -2.17
CA LYS A 464 -4.90 -12.36 -1.29
C LYS A 464 -5.36 -13.70 -1.87
N TRP A 465 -4.44 -14.67 -1.89
CA TRP A 465 -4.72 -16.03 -2.32
C TRP A 465 -4.40 -17.00 -1.18
N CYS A 466 -5.43 -17.70 -0.68
CA CYS A 466 -5.27 -18.71 0.36
C CYS A 466 -5.44 -20.10 -0.24
N SER A 467 -4.47 -20.97 -0.01
CA SER A 467 -4.47 -22.38 -0.41
C SER A 467 -4.45 -23.29 0.80
N TRP A 468 -5.19 -24.40 0.76
CA TRP A 468 -5.26 -25.39 1.82
C TRP A 468 -5.40 -26.80 1.25
N PRO A 469 -5.04 -27.88 1.98
CA PRO A 469 -4.91 -29.23 1.40
C PRO A 469 -6.23 -29.98 1.20
N GLY A 470 -7.38 -29.31 1.30
CA GLY A 470 -8.70 -29.92 1.09
C GLY A 470 -9.25 -29.75 -0.32
N SER A 471 -10.53 -30.09 -0.47
CA SER A 471 -11.29 -30.06 -1.72
C SER A 471 -12.33 -28.92 -1.73
N HIS A 472 -13.50 -29.14 -2.32
CA HIS A 472 -14.55 -28.16 -2.56
C HIS A 472 -15.35 -27.81 -1.32
N GLN A 473 -14.84 -26.86 -0.53
CA GLN A 473 -15.45 -26.43 0.73
C GLN A 473 -15.10 -24.97 1.04
N TRP A 474 -16.00 -24.22 1.69
CA TRP A 474 -15.69 -22.87 2.18
C TRP A 474 -15.09 -22.88 3.60
N THR A 475 -15.43 -23.89 4.41
CA THR A 475 -14.89 -24.09 5.76
C THR A 475 -13.58 -24.87 5.69
N ALA A 476 -12.50 -24.20 5.32
CA ALA A 476 -11.19 -24.83 5.24
C ALA A 476 -10.65 -25.21 6.63
N HIS A 477 -9.99 -26.38 6.68
CA HIS A 477 -9.35 -26.91 7.88
C HIS A 477 -7.90 -27.29 7.59
N ASP A 478 -7.02 -27.00 8.52
CA ASP A 478 -5.58 -27.22 8.37
C ASP A 478 -5.18 -28.68 8.21
N THR A 479 -6.04 -29.60 8.57
CA THR A 479 -5.83 -31.05 8.38
C THR A 479 -6.15 -31.54 6.97
N GLY A 480 -6.77 -30.70 6.12
CA GLY A 480 -7.33 -31.13 4.84
C GLY A 480 -8.48 -32.12 4.96
N ASN A 481 -8.92 -32.44 6.17
CA ASN A 481 -9.92 -33.47 6.44
C ASN A 481 -11.33 -32.95 6.14
N MET A 482 -11.91 -33.41 5.04
CA MET A 482 -13.28 -33.09 4.63
C MET A 482 -14.34 -33.75 5.55
N SER A 483 -13.99 -34.72 6.39
CA SER A 483 -14.92 -35.40 7.30
C SER A 483 -15.28 -34.58 8.54
N VAL A 484 -14.55 -33.48 8.84
CA VAL A 484 -14.98 -32.49 9.85
C VAL A 484 -16.23 -31.71 9.40
N GLY A 485 -16.65 -31.93 8.15
CA GLY A 485 -17.84 -31.30 7.60
C GLY A 485 -17.74 -29.80 7.50
N TRP A 486 -18.88 -29.15 7.55
CA TRP A 486 -19.02 -27.70 7.48
C TRP A 486 -18.91 -27.02 8.85
N ASN A 487 -18.08 -27.55 9.75
CA ASN A 487 -17.92 -27.00 11.10
C ASN A 487 -17.15 -25.67 11.04
N TRP A 488 -17.88 -24.59 11.10
CA TRP A 488 -17.35 -23.23 11.05
C TRP A 488 -16.54 -22.86 12.33
N GLU A 489 -16.80 -23.49 13.47
CA GLU A 489 -16.12 -23.20 14.74
C GLU A 489 -14.63 -23.61 14.70
N SER A 490 -14.28 -24.54 13.81
CA SER A 490 -12.91 -25.03 13.65
C SER A 490 -12.23 -24.54 12.35
N THR A 491 -12.91 -23.73 11.55
CA THR A 491 -12.32 -23.14 10.34
C THR A 491 -11.69 -21.78 10.63
N TRP A 492 -10.55 -21.51 10.00
CA TRP A 492 -9.86 -20.23 10.06
C TRP A 492 -10.43 -19.19 9.06
N VAL A 493 -11.23 -19.62 8.11
CA VAL A 493 -11.65 -18.80 6.95
C VAL A 493 -12.43 -17.54 7.35
N PRO A 494 -13.46 -17.61 8.23
CA PRO A 494 -14.22 -16.40 8.57
C PRO A 494 -13.35 -15.27 9.15
N GLU A 495 -12.42 -15.62 10.04
CA GLU A 495 -11.52 -14.64 10.65
C GLU A 495 -10.57 -14.02 9.64
N GLU A 496 -10.03 -14.81 8.70
CA GLU A 496 -9.11 -14.31 7.68
C GLU A 496 -9.83 -13.40 6.68
N VAL A 497 -11.07 -13.74 6.30
CA VAL A 497 -11.92 -12.89 5.45
C VAL A 497 -12.35 -11.63 6.20
N HIS A 498 -12.67 -11.72 7.49
CA HIS A 498 -13.00 -10.55 8.30
C HIS A 498 -11.83 -9.57 8.36
N LYS A 499 -10.63 -10.06 8.65
CA LYS A 499 -9.39 -9.24 8.60
C LYS A 499 -9.19 -8.59 7.23
N PHE A 500 -9.49 -9.31 6.15
CA PHE A 500 -9.38 -8.76 4.80
C PHE A 500 -10.36 -7.61 4.56
N PHE A 501 -11.59 -7.67 5.07
CA PHE A 501 -12.57 -6.59 4.94
C PHE A 501 -12.32 -5.44 5.92
N GLU A 502 -11.75 -5.71 7.09
CA GLU A 502 -11.50 -4.68 8.12
C GLU A 502 -10.34 -3.74 7.78
N GLN A 503 -9.54 -4.04 6.77
CA GLN A 503 -8.47 -3.13 6.33
C GLN A 503 -9.00 -1.88 5.59
N PHE A 504 -10.28 -1.88 5.21
CA PHE A 504 -10.93 -0.77 4.52
C PHE A 504 -11.75 0.08 5.54
#